data_f42899befe7507299f89c09c8fb7e4cc
#
_entry.id   f42899befe7507299f89c09c8fb7e4cc
#
_cell.length_a   1.000
_cell.length_b   1.000
_cell.length_c   1.000
_cell.angle_alpha   90.00
_cell.angle_beta   90.00
_cell.angle_gamma   90.00
#
_symmetry.space_group_name_H-M   'P 1'
#
loop_
_entity.id
_entity.type
_entity.pdbx_description
1 polymer ?
#
loop_
_entity_poly.entity_id
_entity_poly.type
_entity_poly.pdbx_seq_one_letter_code
_entity_poly.pdbx_strand_id
1 'polypeptide(L)'
;MIYVIRHGQTELNSRQVLQGRSDHPLNDAGVRQAREAAERLRGISFAAVYSSPLIRAVQTAKIIAPQLEPVIDERLIEMDYGPYEGMSLHDPAPEVLTFFSDFVNNPAPAGMEQLDSVVRRAGAFLRDRCRTDADVLISTHAIAMKGILEYLTPDSHGSYWSRYLGNCAVYTEEYLPDGGWSVPAEL
;
A
#
# COMPACT_ATOMS: atom_id res chain seq x y z
N MET A 1 8.74 -14.17 -5.88
CA MET A 1 8.91 -12.72 -5.59
C MET A 1 7.57 -12.10 -5.21
N ILE A 2 7.52 -11.11 -4.32
CA ILE A 2 6.31 -10.33 -4.10
C ILE A 2 6.40 -8.99 -4.83
N TYR A 3 5.27 -8.53 -5.35
CA TYR A 3 5.09 -7.26 -6.06
C TYR A 3 4.02 -6.47 -5.30
N VAL A 4 4.42 -5.42 -4.61
CA VAL A 4 3.50 -4.58 -3.83
C VAL A 4 3.20 -3.33 -4.63
N ILE A 5 1.93 -3.05 -4.88
CA ILE A 5 1.49 -1.89 -5.64
C ILE A 5 0.52 -1.02 -4.83
N ARG A 6 0.75 0.29 -4.86
CA ARG A 6 -0.25 1.27 -4.43
C ARG A 6 -1.33 1.38 -5.50
N HIS A 7 -2.61 1.45 -5.10
CA HIS A 7 -3.72 1.67 -6.04
C HIS A 7 -3.55 2.91 -6.92
N GLY A 8 -4.19 2.92 -8.10
CA GLY A 8 -4.26 4.07 -8.99
C GLY A 8 -5.02 5.25 -8.39
N GLN A 9 -4.96 6.41 -9.03
CA GLN A 9 -5.57 7.65 -8.53
C GLN A 9 -7.09 7.51 -8.37
N THR A 10 -7.62 8.10 -7.30
CA THR A 10 -9.05 8.34 -7.07
C THR A 10 -9.37 9.83 -7.21
N GLU A 11 -10.66 10.20 -7.22
CA GLU A 11 -11.07 11.61 -7.21
C GLU A 11 -10.57 12.33 -5.93
N LEU A 12 -10.56 11.66 -4.78
CA LEU A 12 -10.06 12.24 -3.54
C LEU A 12 -8.54 12.49 -3.60
N ASN A 13 -7.78 11.60 -4.24
CA ASN A 13 -6.34 11.84 -4.43
C ASN A 13 -6.08 13.05 -5.32
N SER A 14 -6.83 13.23 -6.42
CA SER A 14 -6.67 14.38 -7.32
C SER A 14 -7.00 15.71 -6.62
N ARG A 15 -7.92 15.67 -5.67
CA ARG A 15 -8.34 16.83 -4.86
C ARG A 15 -7.50 17.02 -3.58
N GLN A 16 -6.47 16.19 -3.37
CA GLN A 16 -5.67 16.20 -2.15
C GLN A 16 -6.50 16.11 -0.86
N VAL A 17 -7.43 15.16 -0.83
CA VAL A 17 -8.27 14.83 0.32
C VAL A 17 -7.74 13.55 0.95
N LEU A 18 -7.59 13.56 2.28
CA LEU A 18 -7.14 12.41 3.06
C LEU A 18 -8.14 11.27 2.93
N GLN A 19 -7.67 10.13 2.44
CA GLN A 19 -8.48 8.98 2.12
C GLN A 19 -7.90 7.72 2.77
N GLY A 20 -8.50 7.29 3.84
CA GLY A 20 -8.17 6.05 4.55
C GLY A 20 -9.14 4.94 4.16
N ARG A 21 -10.16 4.70 4.98
CA ARG A 21 -11.09 3.58 4.83
C ARG A 21 -12.38 3.90 4.06
N SER A 22 -12.60 5.16 3.68
CA SER A 22 -13.68 5.49 2.75
C SER A 22 -13.47 4.80 1.39
N ASP A 23 -14.54 4.27 0.82
CA ASP A 23 -14.47 3.41 -0.36
C ASP A 23 -14.88 4.17 -1.62
N HIS A 24 -13.89 4.59 -2.39
CA HIS A 24 -14.05 5.34 -3.65
C HIS A 24 -13.31 4.62 -4.78
N PRO A 25 -13.89 4.56 -5.99
CA PRO A 25 -13.28 3.92 -7.15
C PRO A 25 -12.10 4.72 -7.71
N LEU A 26 -11.35 4.09 -8.60
CA LEU A 26 -10.39 4.77 -9.46
C LEU A 26 -11.11 5.82 -10.33
N ASN A 27 -10.45 6.97 -10.54
CA ASN A 27 -10.85 7.89 -11.60
C ASN A 27 -10.19 7.48 -12.94
N ASP A 28 -10.48 8.20 -14.02
CA ASP A 28 -9.93 7.88 -15.34
C ASP A 28 -8.39 7.90 -15.38
N ALA A 29 -7.77 8.79 -14.62
CA ALA A 29 -6.31 8.83 -14.49
C ALA A 29 -5.79 7.58 -13.77
N GLY A 30 -6.43 7.15 -12.69
CA GLY A 30 -6.09 5.93 -11.96
C GLY A 30 -6.22 4.67 -12.82
N VAL A 31 -7.23 4.59 -13.66
CA VAL A 31 -7.39 3.47 -14.61
C VAL A 31 -6.24 3.46 -15.62
N ARG A 32 -5.82 4.62 -16.15
CA ARG A 32 -4.66 4.71 -17.05
C ARG A 32 -3.37 4.31 -16.35
N GLN A 33 -3.13 4.82 -15.13
CA GLN A 33 -1.95 4.45 -14.32
C GLN A 33 -1.88 2.95 -14.05
N ALA A 34 -3.01 2.31 -13.73
CA ALA A 34 -3.06 0.87 -13.51
C ALA A 34 -2.75 0.08 -14.80
N ARG A 35 -3.20 0.56 -15.98
CA ARG A 35 -2.85 -0.05 -17.28
C ARG A 35 -1.36 0.11 -17.59
N GLU A 36 -0.77 1.26 -17.32
CA GLU A 36 0.67 1.49 -17.48
C GLU A 36 1.48 0.57 -16.54
N ALA A 37 1.02 0.38 -15.29
CA ALA A 37 1.63 -0.58 -14.38
C ALA A 37 1.49 -2.03 -14.91
N ALA A 38 0.34 -2.39 -15.48
CA ALA A 38 0.14 -3.69 -16.12
C ALA A 38 1.15 -3.94 -17.27
N GLU A 39 1.44 -2.90 -18.06
CA GLU A 39 2.45 -2.99 -19.12
C GLU A 39 3.88 -3.21 -18.56
N ARG A 40 4.24 -2.51 -17.46
CA ARG A 40 5.54 -2.72 -16.79
C ARG A 40 5.67 -4.12 -16.20
N LEU A 41 4.57 -4.70 -15.75
CA LEU A 41 4.52 -6.05 -15.16
C LEU A 41 4.21 -7.14 -16.21
N ARG A 42 4.17 -6.79 -17.50
CA ARG A 42 3.90 -7.74 -18.58
C ARG A 42 4.93 -8.88 -18.60
N GLY A 43 4.44 -10.10 -18.71
CA GLY A 43 5.28 -11.32 -18.75
C GLY A 43 5.52 -11.94 -17.38
N ILE A 44 5.15 -11.27 -16.29
CA ILE A 44 5.17 -11.88 -14.96
C ILE A 44 3.92 -12.77 -14.81
N SER A 45 4.16 -14.02 -14.40
CA SER A 45 3.08 -15.00 -14.16
C SER A 45 2.78 -15.07 -12.67
N PHE A 46 1.84 -14.26 -12.21
CA PHE A 46 1.42 -14.29 -10.81
C PHE A 46 0.70 -15.60 -10.48
N ALA A 47 1.12 -16.26 -9.39
CA ALA A 47 0.44 -17.43 -8.84
C ALA A 47 -0.77 -17.05 -7.98
N ALA A 48 -0.76 -15.85 -7.39
CA ALA A 48 -1.85 -15.30 -6.61
C ALA A 48 -1.86 -13.77 -6.67
N VAL A 49 -3.05 -13.21 -6.48
CA VAL A 49 -3.27 -11.76 -6.31
C VAL A 49 -3.99 -11.55 -5.00
N TYR A 50 -3.42 -10.72 -4.15
CA TYR A 50 -4.04 -10.29 -2.90
C TYR A 50 -4.41 -8.82 -2.99
N SER A 51 -5.52 -8.43 -2.39
CA SER A 51 -5.97 -7.03 -2.40
C SER A 51 -6.57 -6.61 -1.08
N SER A 52 -6.36 -5.35 -0.73
CA SER A 52 -7.23 -4.64 0.21
C SER A 52 -8.70 -4.78 -0.22
N PRO A 53 -9.67 -4.78 0.72
CA PRO A 53 -11.09 -4.80 0.40
C PRO A 53 -11.59 -3.56 -0.34
N LEU A 54 -10.88 -2.44 -0.28
CA LEU A 54 -11.33 -1.16 -0.86
C LEU A 54 -11.29 -1.20 -2.39
N ILE A 55 -12.38 -0.73 -3.01
CA ILE A 55 -12.65 -0.88 -4.44
C ILE A 55 -11.49 -0.39 -5.33
N ARG A 56 -10.82 0.70 -4.97
CA ARG A 56 -9.67 1.24 -5.71
C ARG A 56 -8.49 0.27 -5.82
N ALA A 57 -8.22 -0.51 -4.74
CA ALA A 57 -7.18 -1.53 -4.74
C ALA A 57 -7.60 -2.75 -5.54
N VAL A 58 -8.86 -3.19 -5.40
CA VAL A 58 -9.43 -4.29 -6.17
C VAL A 58 -9.41 -3.99 -7.66
N GLN A 59 -9.84 -2.79 -8.06
CA GLN A 59 -9.82 -2.36 -9.46
C GLN A 59 -8.40 -2.34 -10.03
N THR A 60 -7.42 -1.84 -9.27
CA THR A 60 -6.01 -1.84 -9.67
C THR A 60 -5.50 -3.27 -9.88
N ALA A 61 -5.76 -4.17 -8.94
CA ALA A 61 -5.38 -5.58 -9.05
C ALA A 61 -5.99 -6.26 -10.29
N LYS A 62 -7.28 -6.06 -10.55
CA LYS A 62 -8.00 -6.63 -11.69
C LYS A 62 -7.50 -6.10 -13.04
N ILE A 63 -7.05 -4.85 -13.10
CA ILE A 63 -6.46 -4.28 -14.32
C ILE A 63 -5.09 -4.90 -14.60
N ILE A 64 -4.29 -5.15 -13.57
CA ILE A 64 -2.93 -5.70 -13.72
C ILE A 64 -2.96 -7.20 -14.03
N ALA A 65 -3.78 -7.94 -13.34
CA ALA A 65 -3.87 -9.41 -13.46
C ALA A 65 -5.31 -9.87 -13.72
N PRO A 66 -5.89 -9.55 -14.91
CA PRO A 66 -7.30 -9.78 -15.20
C PRO A 66 -7.70 -11.26 -15.24
N GLN A 67 -6.72 -12.16 -15.35
CA GLN A 67 -6.93 -13.63 -15.37
C GLN A 67 -7.08 -14.22 -13.96
N LEU A 68 -6.80 -13.46 -12.89
CA LEU A 68 -6.89 -13.91 -11.51
C LEU A 68 -7.92 -13.10 -10.74
N GLU A 69 -8.72 -13.79 -9.91
CA GLU A 69 -9.59 -13.08 -8.96
C GLU A 69 -8.80 -12.73 -7.70
N PRO A 70 -8.76 -11.45 -7.30
CA PRO A 70 -8.03 -11.04 -6.11
C PRO A 70 -8.60 -11.67 -4.84
N VAL A 71 -7.74 -12.28 -4.04
CA VAL A 71 -8.07 -12.71 -2.68
C VAL A 71 -8.06 -11.50 -1.76
N ILE A 72 -9.21 -11.19 -1.20
CA ILE A 72 -9.37 -10.03 -0.31
C ILE A 72 -8.81 -10.35 1.08
N ASP A 73 -8.00 -9.44 1.61
CA ASP A 73 -7.45 -9.54 2.97
C ASP A 73 -7.51 -8.17 3.68
N GLU A 74 -8.24 -8.12 4.79
CA GLU A 74 -8.46 -6.90 5.58
C GLU A 74 -7.16 -6.31 6.14
N ARG A 75 -6.11 -7.12 6.29
CA ARG A 75 -4.80 -6.67 6.77
C ARG A 75 -4.08 -5.75 5.78
N LEU A 76 -4.56 -5.71 4.52
CA LEU A 76 -4.05 -4.85 3.45
C LEU A 76 -4.79 -3.51 3.34
N ILE A 77 -5.80 -3.26 4.19
CA ILE A 77 -6.57 -2.01 4.16
C ILE A 77 -5.67 -0.81 4.51
N GLU A 78 -6.05 0.39 4.05
CA GLU A 78 -5.32 1.61 4.40
C GLU A 78 -5.39 1.91 5.91
N MET A 79 -4.48 2.74 6.37
CA MET A 79 -4.49 3.29 7.72
C MET A 79 -5.86 3.94 8.01
N ASP A 80 -6.40 3.67 9.19
CA ASP A 80 -7.58 4.36 9.67
C ASP A 80 -7.21 5.78 10.12
N TYR A 81 -7.76 6.77 9.43
CA TYR A 81 -7.55 8.17 9.81
C TYR A 81 -8.59 8.70 10.79
N GLY A 82 -9.56 7.86 11.21
CA GLY A 82 -10.54 8.20 12.23
C GLY A 82 -11.27 9.51 11.93
N PRO A 83 -11.25 10.49 12.86
CA PRO A 83 -11.97 11.76 12.71
C PRO A 83 -11.43 12.67 11.60
N TYR A 84 -10.28 12.36 11.03
CA TYR A 84 -9.63 13.15 9.96
C TYR A 84 -9.91 12.61 8.57
N GLU A 85 -10.69 11.53 8.44
CA GLU A 85 -11.13 11.01 7.15
C GLU A 85 -11.84 12.09 6.35
N GLY A 86 -11.45 12.26 5.08
CA GLY A 86 -12.05 13.30 4.22
C GLY A 86 -11.51 14.71 4.42
N MET A 87 -10.51 14.91 5.29
CA MET A 87 -9.88 16.21 5.51
C MET A 87 -9.11 16.68 4.28
N SER A 88 -9.18 17.97 3.97
CA SER A 88 -8.36 18.59 2.93
C SER A 88 -6.89 18.68 3.36
N LEU A 89 -5.99 18.22 2.51
CA LEU A 89 -4.54 18.36 2.73
C LEU A 89 -3.99 19.72 2.33
N HIS A 90 -4.84 20.62 1.78
CA HIS A 90 -4.47 22.03 1.58
C HIS A 90 -4.55 22.85 2.88
N ASP A 91 -5.38 22.40 3.83
CA ASP A 91 -5.54 23.04 5.14
C ASP A 91 -5.70 21.93 6.20
N PRO A 92 -4.61 21.19 6.50
CA PRO A 92 -4.67 20.09 7.45
C PRO A 92 -4.72 20.59 8.90
N ALA A 93 -5.36 19.80 9.76
CA ALA A 93 -5.31 20.01 11.20
C ALA A 93 -3.85 20.01 11.70
N PRO A 94 -3.46 20.89 12.65
CA PRO A 94 -2.06 21.03 13.08
C PRO A 94 -1.41 19.72 13.55
N GLU A 95 -2.15 18.88 14.27
CA GLU A 95 -1.69 17.59 14.74
C GLU A 95 -1.44 16.59 13.60
N VAL A 96 -2.25 16.66 12.53
CA VAL A 96 -2.05 15.82 11.33
C VAL A 96 -0.84 16.32 10.54
N LEU A 97 -0.67 17.64 10.42
CA LEU A 97 0.51 18.22 9.79
C LEU A 97 1.79 17.81 10.54
N THR A 98 1.77 17.88 11.88
CA THR A 98 2.88 17.45 12.73
C THR A 98 3.22 15.98 12.48
N PHE A 99 2.22 15.10 12.50
CA PHE A 99 2.40 13.68 12.24
C PHE A 99 2.98 13.41 10.85
N PHE A 100 2.45 14.04 9.81
CA PHE A 100 2.92 13.84 8.43
C PHE A 100 4.28 14.47 8.14
N SER A 101 4.72 15.44 8.96
CA SER A 101 6.04 16.02 8.82
C SER A 101 7.18 15.09 9.27
N ASP A 102 6.90 14.20 10.23
CA ASP A 102 7.87 13.22 10.72
C ASP A 102 7.12 12.05 11.38
N PHE A 103 6.84 11.03 10.59
CA PHE A 103 6.18 9.80 11.03
C PHE A 103 6.96 9.01 12.10
N VAL A 104 8.28 9.17 12.14
CA VAL A 104 9.16 8.41 13.05
C VAL A 104 9.08 8.96 14.48
N ASN A 105 9.12 10.30 14.60
CA ASN A 105 9.22 10.97 15.89
C ASN A 105 7.86 11.46 16.42
N ASN A 106 6.82 11.50 15.59
CA ASN A 106 5.50 11.93 15.99
C ASN A 106 4.50 10.76 15.97
N PRO A 107 3.79 10.49 17.09
CA PRO A 107 2.74 9.49 17.09
C PRO A 107 1.55 9.94 16.23
N ALA A 108 0.79 8.99 15.71
CA ALA A 108 -0.45 9.33 15.02
C ALA A 108 -1.43 10.02 15.98
N PRO A 109 -2.16 11.05 15.52
CA PRO A 109 -3.16 11.76 16.32
C PRO A 109 -4.20 10.83 16.94
N ALA A 110 -4.81 11.28 18.04
CA ALA A 110 -5.86 10.51 18.72
C ALA A 110 -7.01 10.17 17.75
N GLY A 111 -7.42 8.92 17.74
CA GLY A 111 -8.45 8.40 16.85
C GLY A 111 -7.94 7.86 15.51
N MET A 112 -6.67 8.10 15.14
CA MET A 112 -6.02 7.41 14.02
C MET A 112 -5.42 6.05 14.45
N GLU A 113 -5.32 5.12 13.49
CA GLU A 113 -4.50 3.90 13.66
C GLU A 113 -3.04 4.28 13.86
N GLN A 114 -2.34 3.62 14.80
CA GLN A 114 -0.91 3.84 15.00
C GLN A 114 -0.07 3.06 13.97
N LEU A 115 1.08 3.59 13.57
CA LEU A 115 1.94 2.99 12.53
C LEU A 115 2.42 1.58 12.90
N ASP A 116 2.70 1.32 14.17
CA ASP A 116 3.07 -0.02 14.62
C ASP A 116 1.95 -1.06 14.46
N SER A 117 0.68 -0.63 14.52
CA SER A 117 -0.48 -1.47 14.16
C SER A 117 -0.47 -1.82 12.67
N VAL A 118 -0.20 -0.82 11.81
CA VAL A 118 -0.08 -1.04 10.36
C VAL A 118 1.02 -2.04 10.05
N VAL A 119 2.21 -1.88 10.65
CA VAL A 119 3.34 -2.81 10.46
C VAL A 119 2.98 -4.22 10.96
N ARG A 120 2.35 -4.36 12.13
CA ARG A 120 1.97 -5.66 12.69
C ARG A 120 0.99 -6.41 11.78
N ARG A 121 -0.07 -5.75 11.29
CA ARG A 121 -1.06 -6.41 10.42
C ARG A 121 -0.47 -6.75 9.05
N ALA A 122 0.38 -5.89 8.49
CA ALA A 122 1.12 -6.17 7.26
C ALA A 122 2.04 -7.40 7.43
N GLY A 123 2.81 -7.44 8.51
CA GLY A 123 3.68 -8.58 8.83
C GLY A 123 2.92 -9.88 9.05
N ALA A 124 1.75 -9.85 9.71
CA ALA A 124 0.89 -11.02 9.85
C ALA A 124 0.42 -11.54 8.48
N PHE A 125 -0.01 -10.64 7.58
CA PHE A 125 -0.37 -11.01 6.22
C PHE A 125 0.80 -11.68 5.47
N LEU A 126 1.98 -11.06 5.48
CA LEU A 126 3.15 -11.57 4.77
C LEU A 126 3.59 -12.96 5.26
N ARG A 127 3.60 -13.18 6.59
CA ARG A 127 3.93 -14.49 7.16
C ARG A 127 2.97 -15.59 6.73
N ASP A 128 1.68 -15.26 6.62
CA ASP A 128 0.64 -16.24 6.32
C ASP A 128 0.49 -16.52 4.83
N ARG A 129 0.79 -15.55 3.96
CA ARG A 129 0.44 -15.58 2.54
C ARG A 129 1.59 -15.52 1.55
N CYS A 130 2.75 -14.98 1.95
CA CYS A 130 3.80 -14.60 1.01
C CYS A 130 5.13 -15.33 1.18
N ARG A 131 5.23 -16.30 2.07
CA ARG A 131 6.41 -17.17 2.20
C ARG A 131 6.39 -18.24 1.12
N THR A 132 6.71 -17.85 -0.11
CA THR A 132 6.63 -18.71 -1.31
C THR A 132 7.66 -18.27 -2.32
N ASP A 133 8.14 -19.21 -3.14
CA ASP A 133 9.02 -18.94 -4.29
C ASP A 133 8.24 -18.43 -5.51
N ALA A 134 6.91 -18.45 -5.45
CA ALA A 134 6.06 -17.98 -6.54
C ALA A 134 5.93 -16.46 -6.55
N ASP A 135 5.69 -15.89 -7.73
CA ASP A 135 5.38 -14.49 -7.90
C ASP A 135 3.96 -14.18 -7.42
N VAL A 136 3.79 -13.20 -6.54
CA VAL A 136 2.49 -12.76 -6.04
C VAL A 136 2.34 -11.25 -6.16
N LEU A 137 1.13 -10.79 -6.50
CA LEU A 137 0.78 -9.38 -6.54
C LEU A 137 0.01 -9.00 -5.28
N ILE A 138 0.37 -7.88 -4.66
CA ILE A 138 -0.30 -7.30 -3.50
C ILE A 138 -0.74 -5.89 -3.84
N SER A 139 -2.05 -5.67 -3.96
CA SER A 139 -2.62 -4.33 -4.22
C SER A 139 -3.11 -3.69 -2.92
N THR A 140 -2.56 -2.54 -2.59
CA THR A 140 -2.79 -1.86 -1.32
C THR A 140 -2.73 -0.33 -1.46
N HIS A 141 -2.39 0.38 -0.39
CA HIS A 141 -2.47 1.83 -0.25
C HIS A 141 -1.14 2.42 0.21
N ALA A 142 -1.07 3.75 0.33
CA ALA A 142 0.18 4.44 0.61
C ALA A 142 0.80 4.06 1.97
N ILE A 143 0.06 4.23 3.06
CA ILE A 143 0.60 3.95 4.41
C ILE A 143 0.66 2.45 4.67
N ALA A 144 -0.33 1.68 4.20
CA ALA A 144 -0.27 0.22 4.31
C ALA A 144 0.93 -0.38 3.57
N MET A 145 1.27 0.14 2.37
CA MET A 145 2.46 -0.24 1.63
C MET A 145 3.75 0.11 2.37
N LYS A 146 3.84 1.32 2.93
CA LYS A 146 4.98 1.70 3.79
C LYS A 146 5.14 0.74 4.97
N GLY A 147 4.03 0.35 5.62
CA GLY A 147 4.04 -0.64 6.68
C GLY A 147 4.55 -2.02 6.25
N ILE A 148 4.26 -2.45 5.01
CA ILE A 148 4.83 -3.66 4.41
C ILE A 148 6.35 -3.50 4.27
N LEU A 149 6.81 -2.39 3.68
CA LEU A 149 8.24 -2.13 3.43
C LEU A 149 9.04 -2.02 4.74
N GLU A 150 8.49 -1.36 5.76
CA GLU A 150 9.12 -1.30 7.12
C GLU A 150 9.20 -2.67 7.78
N TYR A 151 8.17 -3.51 7.64
CA TYR A 151 8.20 -4.87 8.15
C TYR A 151 9.27 -5.73 7.47
N LEU A 152 9.45 -5.57 6.15
CA LEU A 152 10.43 -6.32 5.35
C LEU A 152 11.87 -5.84 5.59
N THR A 153 12.04 -4.62 6.09
CA THR A 153 13.35 -4.02 6.35
C THR A 153 13.43 -3.48 7.78
N PRO A 154 13.55 -4.36 8.79
CA PRO A 154 13.57 -3.94 10.21
C PRO A 154 14.66 -2.90 10.54
N ASP A 155 15.78 -2.96 9.81
CA ASP A 155 16.91 -2.04 9.97
C ASP A 155 16.76 -0.72 9.17
N SER A 156 15.58 -0.48 8.59
CA SER A 156 15.29 0.76 7.85
C SER A 156 15.26 1.99 8.75
N HIS A 157 15.05 1.80 10.07
CA HIS A 157 14.87 2.87 11.05
C HIS A 157 13.78 3.88 10.66
N GLY A 158 12.72 3.40 10.01
CA GLY A 158 11.59 4.23 9.58
C GLY A 158 11.82 4.97 8.25
N SER A 159 12.82 4.61 7.46
CA SER A 159 13.16 5.31 6.22
C SER A 159 12.05 5.30 5.18
N TYR A 160 11.19 4.28 5.16
CA TYR A 160 10.07 4.21 4.22
C TYR A 160 8.92 5.15 4.58
N TRP A 161 8.78 5.53 5.85
CA TRP A 161 7.73 6.46 6.25
C TRP A 161 7.87 7.83 5.58
N SER A 162 9.10 8.30 5.37
CA SER A 162 9.38 9.57 4.71
C SER A 162 9.33 9.54 3.18
N ARG A 163 9.30 8.33 2.57
CA ARG A 163 9.28 8.22 1.10
C ARG A 163 7.90 8.59 0.53
N TYR A 164 7.91 9.32 -0.56
CA TYR A 164 6.71 9.52 -1.35
C TYR A 164 6.47 8.28 -2.23
N LEU A 165 5.32 7.64 -2.07
CA LEU A 165 4.88 6.53 -2.91
C LEU A 165 3.76 7.05 -3.82
N GLY A 166 4.03 7.22 -5.12
CA GLY A 166 3.05 7.64 -6.12
C GLY A 166 1.93 6.61 -6.34
N ASN A 167 0.81 7.02 -6.94
CA ASN A 167 -0.19 6.07 -7.39
C ASN A 167 0.42 5.09 -8.40
N CYS A 168 0.11 3.82 -8.28
CA CYS A 168 0.70 2.72 -9.04
C CYS A 168 2.24 2.59 -8.93
N ALA A 169 2.86 3.15 -7.85
CA ALA A 169 4.21 2.76 -7.48
C ALA A 169 4.25 1.27 -7.16
N VAL A 170 5.28 0.59 -7.64
CA VAL A 170 5.50 -0.86 -7.45
C VAL A 170 6.82 -1.07 -6.75
N TYR A 171 6.82 -1.89 -5.70
CA TYR A 171 8.02 -2.39 -5.03
C TYR A 171 8.06 -3.91 -5.12
N THR A 172 9.28 -4.44 -5.23
CA THR A 172 9.51 -5.89 -5.33
C THR A 172 10.45 -6.35 -4.24
N GLU A 173 10.16 -7.50 -3.67
CA GLU A 173 11.00 -8.18 -2.70
C GLU A 173 10.98 -9.69 -2.93
N GLU A 174 12.11 -10.33 -2.62
CA GLU A 174 12.29 -11.76 -2.73
C GLU A 174 12.32 -12.40 -1.35
N TYR A 175 11.61 -13.52 -1.19
CA TYR A 175 11.74 -14.36 -0.01
C TYR A 175 12.99 -15.21 -0.15
N LEU A 176 13.96 -15.03 0.77
CA LEU A 176 15.27 -15.64 0.70
C LEU A 176 15.29 -17.04 1.34
N PRO A 177 16.21 -17.94 0.90
CA PRO A 177 16.31 -19.29 1.46
C PRO A 177 16.62 -19.36 2.96
N ASP A 178 17.21 -18.30 3.53
CA ASP A 178 17.49 -18.19 4.96
C ASP A 178 16.27 -17.79 5.80
N GLY A 179 15.11 -17.58 5.14
CA GLY A 179 13.87 -17.17 5.79
C GLY A 179 13.70 -15.66 5.96
N GLY A 180 14.62 -14.86 5.39
CA GLY A 180 14.56 -13.41 5.33
C GLY A 180 13.89 -12.87 4.05
N TRP A 181 14.00 -11.57 3.85
CA TRP A 181 13.54 -10.86 2.67
C TRP A 181 14.66 -10.03 2.06
N SER A 182 14.66 -9.86 0.75
CA SER A 182 15.55 -8.92 0.09
C SER A 182 15.21 -7.48 0.49
N VAL A 183 16.14 -6.56 0.23
CA VAL A 183 15.83 -5.12 0.35
C VAL A 183 14.83 -4.74 -0.74
N PRO A 184 13.73 -4.03 -0.39
CA PRO A 184 12.73 -3.59 -1.36
C PRO A 184 13.32 -2.74 -2.48
N ALA A 185 13.00 -3.09 -3.72
CA ALA A 185 13.41 -2.35 -4.90
C ALA A 185 12.17 -1.74 -5.60
N GLU A 186 12.25 -0.46 -5.95
CA GLU A 186 11.23 0.21 -6.77
C GLU A 186 11.42 -0.13 -8.25
N LEU A 187 10.31 -0.49 -8.94
CA LEU A 187 10.28 -0.80 -10.37
C LEU A 187 9.99 0.44 -11.21
#